data_a81493d5e71d1ea72a5ad2b6d8fd2acf
#
_entry.id   a81493d5e71d1ea72a5ad2b6d8fd2acf
#
_cell.length_a   1.000
_cell.length_b   1.000
_cell.length_c   1.000
_cell.angle_alpha   90.00
_cell.angle_beta   90.00
_cell.angle_gamma   90.00
#
_symmetry.space_group_name_H-M   'P 1'
#
loop_
_entity.id
_entity.type
_entity.pdbx_description
1 polymer ?
#
loop_
_entity_poly.entity_id
_entity_poly.type
_entity_poly.pdbx_seq_one_letter_code
_entity_poly.pdbx_strand_id
1 'polypeptide(L)'
;MAKVDEVIADRLSSGVPLVGQVAQYIISAGGKRLRPVILLLTCGALNYQEAHKFSLAAVVEFIHTATLLHDDVVDESTLRRGRPTANENFGNPASVLVGDFLYSRAFQMMVDAGSMRIMQVLADAT
;
A
#
# COMPACT_ATOMS: atom_id res chain seq x y z
N MET A 1 11.65 -10.14 -0.26
CA MET A 1 10.96 -9.04 0.47
C MET A 1 11.76 -7.74 0.53
N ALA A 2 13.08 -7.80 0.63
CA ALA A 2 13.88 -6.57 0.60
C ALA A 2 13.62 -5.72 -0.64
N LYS A 3 13.47 -6.35 -1.80
CA LYS A 3 13.16 -5.66 -3.05
C LYS A 3 11.80 -4.96 -3.01
N VAL A 4 10.81 -5.59 -2.39
CA VAL A 4 9.49 -5.00 -2.21
C VAL A 4 9.57 -3.77 -1.29
N ASP A 5 10.31 -3.88 -0.21
CA ASP A 5 10.51 -2.77 0.72
C ASP A 5 11.19 -1.58 0.05
N GLU A 6 12.16 -1.83 -0.84
CA GLU A 6 12.80 -0.79 -1.65
C GLU A 6 11.77 -0.10 -2.56
N VAL A 7 10.92 -0.86 -3.23
CA VAL A 7 9.88 -0.30 -4.10
C VAL A 7 8.90 0.54 -3.29
N ILE A 8 8.47 0.04 -2.14
CA ILE A 8 7.57 0.78 -1.25
C ILE A 8 8.20 2.12 -0.86
N ALA A 9 9.45 2.11 -0.40
CA ALA A 9 10.14 3.32 0.03
C ALA A 9 10.28 4.33 -1.13
N ASP A 10 10.65 3.85 -2.30
CA ASP A 10 10.81 4.70 -3.49
C ASP A 10 9.49 5.34 -3.91
N ARG A 11 8.41 4.57 -3.90
CA ARG A 11 7.11 5.04 -4.38
C ARG A 11 6.34 5.88 -3.35
N LEU A 12 6.78 5.88 -2.09
CA LEU A 12 6.21 6.76 -1.06
C LEU A 12 6.72 8.19 -1.17
N SER A 13 7.75 8.44 -1.96
CA SER A 13 8.29 9.77 -2.17
C SER A 13 7.22 10.73 -2.66
N SER A 14 7.10 11.87 -1.98
CA SER A 14 6.13 12.91 -2.31
C SER A 14 6.76 14.27 -2.03
N GLY A 15 6.37 15.27 -2.80
CA GLY A 15 6.75 16.66 -2.55
C GLY A 15 6.03 17.28 -1.35
N VAL A 16 5.08 16.57 -0.74
CA VAL A 16 4.33 17.05 0.42
C VAL A 16 4.81 16.33 1.66
N PRO A 17 5.48 17.02 2.61
CA PRO A 17 6.06 16.36 3.79
C PRO A 17 5.03 15.59 4.64
N LEU A 18 3.82 16.12 4.77
CA LEU A 18 2.76 15.46 5.57
C LEU A 18 2.42 14.08 5.02
N VAL A 19 2.36 13.94 3.69
CA VAL A 19 2.08 12.66 3.05
C VAL A 19 3.15 11.64 3.42
N GLY A 20 4.42 12.03 3.35
CA GLY A 20 5.53 11.16 3.72
C GLY A 20 5.47 10.74 5.19
N GLN A 21 5.15 11.68 6.08
CA GLN A 21 5.08 11.40 7.52
C GLN A 21 3.98 10.40 7.86
N VAL A 22 2.77 10.59 7.34
CA VAL A 22 1.64 9.70 7.61
C VAL A 22 1.87 8.33 6.98
N ALA A 23 2.34 8.30 5.73
CA ALA A 23 2.63 7.05 5.03
C ALA A 23 3.69 6.24 5.77
N GLN A 24 4.76 6.90 6.22
CA GLN A 24 5.81 6.25 6.98
C GLN A 24 5.31 5.72 8.32
N TYR A 25 4.45 6.48 8.98
CA TYR A 25 3.86 6.05 10.25
C TYR A 25 3.06 4.76 10.07
N ILE A 26 2.17 4.70 9.08
CA ILE A 26 1.30 3.52 8.89
C ILE A 26 2.10 2.31 8.38
N ILE A 27 3.07 2.52 7.49
CA ILE A 27 3.92 1.46 6.96
C ILE A 27 4.83 0.89 8.06
N SER A 28 5.43 1.76 8.89
CA SER A 28 6.32 1.34 9.97
C SER A 28 5.59 0.74 11.16
N ALA A 29 4.27 0.91 11.25
CA ALA A 29 3.47 0.29 12.32
C ALA A 29 3.58 -1.23 12.29
N GLY A 30 4.20 -1.74 11.26
CA GLY A 30 4.47 -3.16 11.15
C GLY A 30 3.34 -3.90 10.49
N GLY A 31 3.57 -5.13 10.33
CA GLY A 31 2.73 -6.05 9.64
C GLY A 31 3.64 -7.12 9.11
N LYS A 32 3.09 -8.28 8.87
CA LYS A 32 3.89 -9.42 8.39
C LYS A 32 4.14 -9.35 6.90
N ARG A 33 3.67 -8.30 6.21
CA ARG A 33 3.74 -8.19 4.75
C ARG A 33 3.17 -9.44 4.07
N LEU A 34 2.09 -9.98 4.64
CA LEU A 34 1.53 -11.25 4.21
C LEU A 34 1.06 -11.19 2.75
N ARG A 35 0.40 -10.11 2.35
CA ARG A 35 -0.11 -9.96 0.99
C ARG A 35 0.99 -9.94 -0.06
N PRO A 36 2.04 -9.10 0.09
CA PRO A 36 3.18 -9.16 -0.81
C PRO A 36 3.86 -10.52 -0.84
N VAL A 37 4.02 -11.18 0.32
CA VAL A 37 4.64 -12.50 0.40
C VAL A 37 3.83 -13.53 -0.39
N ILE A 38 2.51 -13.53 -0.21
CA ILE A 38 1.64 -14.46 -0.94
C ILE A 38 1.75 -14.24 -2.45
N LEU A 39 1.77 -12.98 -2.88
CA LEU A 39 1.91 -12.66 -4.30
C LEU A 39 3.23 -13.19 -4.85
N LEU A 40 4.35 -12.94 -4.15
CA LEU A 40 5.67 -13.39 -4.60
C LEU A 40 5.76 -14.92 -4.61
N LEU A 41 5.21 -15.60 -3.59
CA LEU A 41 5.21 -17.06 -3.54
C LEU A 41 4.37 -17.64 -4.70
N THR A 42 3.25 -17.02 -5.01
CA THR A 42 2.41 -17.44 -6.14
C THR A 42 3.16 -17.26 -7.47
N CYS A 43 3.84 -16.13 -7.65
CA CYS A 43 4.70 -15.91 -8.83
C CYS A 43 5.77 -16.99 -8.94
N GLY A 44 6.41 -17.35 -7.83
CA GLY A 44 7.42 -18.41 -7.80
C GLY A 44 6.84 -19.76 -8.19
N ALA A 45 5.67 -20.11 -7.66
CA ALA A 45 4.99 -21.38 -7.95
C ALA A 45 4.58 -21.47 -9.43
N LEU A 46 4.20 -20.36 -10.05
CA LEU A 46 3.80 -20.29 -11.45
C LEU A 46 4.96 -19.95 -12.39
N ASN A 47 6.16 -19.87 -11.85
CA ASN A 47 7.39 -19.57 -12.60
C ASN A 47 7.33 -18.22 -13.33
N TYR A 48 6.65 -17.23 -12.73
CA TYR A 48 6.57 -15.88 -13.26
C TYR A 48 7.83 -15.12 -12.88
N GLN A 49 8.65 -14.74 -13.86
CA GLN A 49 9.96 -14.14 -13.64
C GLN A 49 10.01 -12.65 -13.99
N GLU A 50 8.90 -12.05 -14.36
CA GLU A 50 8.87 -10.62 -14.71
C GLU A 50 9.20 -9.74 -13.51
N ALA A 51 9.96 -8.65 -13.77
CA ALA A 51 10.35 -7.70 -12.73
C ALA A 51 9.16 -7.00 -12.10
N HIS A 52 8.03 -6.90 -12.80
CA HIS A 52 6.82 -6.26 -12.30
C HIS A 52 6.24 -6.94 -11.06
N LYS A 53 6.64 -8.18 -10.75
CA LYS A 53 6.15 -8.87 -9.56
C LYS A 53 6.43 -8.09 -8.27
N PHE A 54 7.58 -7.41 -8.18
CA PHE A 54 7.93 -6.62 -7.00
C PHE A 54 7.08 -5.36 -6.91
N SER A 55 6.84 -4.69 -8.04
CA SER A 55 5.94 -3.53 -8.09
C SER A 55 4.51 -3.92 -7.74
N LEU A 56 4.02 -5.04 -8.28
CA LEU A 56 2.67 -5.52 -8.00
C LEU A 56 2.52 -5.95 -6.54
N ALA A 57 3.56 -6.52 -5.94
CA ALA A 57 3.56 -6.84 -4.51
C ALA A 57 3.43 -5.56 -3.68
N ALA A 58 4.13 -4.48 -4.08
CA ALA A 58 3.99 -3.18 -3.43
C ALA A 58 2.60 -2.58 -3.66
N VAL A 59 2.01 -2.75 -4.84
CA VAL A 59 0.65 -2.30 -5.16
C VAL A 59 -0.37 -2.87 -4.19
N VAL A 60 -0.34 -4.19 -3.98
CA VAL A 60 -1.31 -4.82 -3.07
C VAL A 60 -1.13 -4.33 -1.64
N GLU A 61 0.09 -4.05 -1.22
CA GLU A 61 0.35 -3.47 0.10
C GLU A 61 -0.17 -2.03 0.19
N PHE A 62 0.02 -1.23 -0.84
CA PHE A 62 -0.48 0.15 -0.87
C PHE A 62 -2.01 0.19 -0.81
N ILE A 63 -2.68 -0.66 -1.58
CA ILE A 63 -4.15 -0.73 -1.56
C ILE A 63 -4.63 -1.14 -0.17
N HIS A 64 -4.01 -2.16 0.41
CA HIS A 64 -4.35 -2.61 1.74
C HIS A 64 -4.17 -1.49 2.78
N THR A 65 -3.03 -0.81 2.75
CA THR A 65 -2.72 0.29 3.67
C THR A 65 -3.72 1.44 3.50
N ALA A 66 -4.07 1.78 2.26
CA ALA A 66 -5.08 2.81 1.99
C ALA A 66 -6.43 2.44 2.60
N THR A 67 -6.85 1.18 2.48
CA THR A 67 -8.11 0.74 3.08
C THR A 67 -8.06 0.83 4.60
N LEU A 68 -6.92 0.51 5.22
CA LEU A 68 -6.76 0.64 6.67
C LEU A 68 -6.90 2.09 7.12
N LEU A 69 -6.28 3.03 6.39
CA LEU A 69 -6.37 4.46 6.71
C LEU A 69 -7.82 4.95 6.63
N HIS A 70 -8.52 4.58 5.58
CA HIS A 70 -9.91 4.99 5.39
C HIS A 70 -10.85 4.32 6.39
N ASP A 71 -10.69 3.02 6.62
CA ASP A 71 -11.54 2.27 7.54
C ASP A 71 -11.41 2.79 8.98
N ASP A 72 -10.20 3.14 9.40
CA ASP A 72 -9.98 3.68 10.74
C ASP A 72 -10.71 5.01 10.94
N VAL A 73 -10.82 5.82 9.90
CA VAL A 73 -11.60 7.07 9.95
C VAL A 73 -13.09 6.76 10.01
N VAL A 74 -13.58 5.87 9.14
CA VAL A 74 -15.01 5.52 9.07
C VAL A 74 -15.46 4.86 10.38
N ASP A 75 -14.63 3.97 10.94
CA ASP A 75 -14.95 3.22 12.16
C ASP A 75 -14.63 4.02 13.43
N GLU A 76 -14.06 5.20 13.30
CA GLU A 76 -13.62 6.05 14.43
C GLU A 76 -12.65 5.28 15.34
N SER A 77 -11.81 4.43 14.76
CA SER A 77 -10.85 3.63 15.50
C SER A 77 -9.74 4.51 16.09
N THR A 78 -9.33 4.22 17.31
CA THR A 78 -8.26 4.95 18.01
C THR A 78 -6.97 4.16 18.15
N LEU A 79 -7.05 2.84 18.07
CA LEU A 79 -5.88 1.96 18.23
C LEU A 79 -5.84 0.92 17.11
N ARG A 80 -4.62 0.64 16.67
CA ARG A 80 -4.30 -0.43 15.73
C ARG A 80 -2.99 -1.07 16.16
N ARG A 81 -3.01 -2.38 16.45
CA ARG A 81 -1.84 -3.14 16.94
C ARG A 81 -1.22 -2.48 18.19
N GLY A 82 -2.04 -1.96 19.08
CA GLY A 82 -1.59 -1.32 20.30
C GLY A 82 -1.01 0.07 20.14
N ARG A 83 -1.01 0.63 18.93
CA ARG A 83 -0.54 1.99 18.63
C ARG A 83 -1.72 2.88 18.25
N PRO A 84 -1.64 4.19 18.51
CA PRO A 84 -2.66 5.10 18.01
C PRO A 84 -2.81 4.98 16.49
N THR A 85 -4.05 5.05 15.99
CA THR A 85 -4.31 5.07 14.55
C THR A 85 -3.75 6.36 13.94
N ALA A 86 -3.52 6.35 12.62
CA ALA A 86 -3.04 7.55 11.93
C ALA A 86 -4.01 8.72 12.08
N ASN A 87 -5.32 8.45 12.03
CA ASN A 87 -6.32 9.50 12.23
C ASN A 87 -6.29 10.10 13.64
N GLU A 88 -5.95 9.30 14.65
CA GLU A 88 -5.78 9.81 16.02
C GLU A 88 -4.55 10.69 16.13
N ASN A 89 -3.45 10.31 15.47
CA ASN A 89 -2.17 10.98 15.55
C ASN A 89 -2.08 12.22 14.64
N PHE A 90 -2.66 12.17 13.45
CA PHE A 90 -2.52 13.20 12.41
C PHE A 90 -3.83 13.86 12.02
N GLY A 91 -4.96 13.35 12.49
CA GLY A 91 -6.30 13.85 12.15
C GLY A 91 -6.91 13.12 10.95
N ASN A 92 -8.25 13.15 10.91
CA ASN A 92 -9.00 12.49 9.84
C ASN A 92 -8.67 13.01 8.44
N PRO A 93 -8.57 14.34 8.21
CA PRO A 93 -8.27 14.84 6.86
C PRO A 93 -6.94 14.31 6.33
N ALA A 94 -5.90 14.26 7.16
CA ALA A 94 -4.59 13.75 6.75
C ALA A 94 -4.67 12.27 6.37
N SER A 95 -5.38 11.46 7.17
CA SER A 95 -5.54 10.03 6.89
C SER A 95 -6.27 9.78 5.57
N VAL A 96 -7.33 10.53 5.30
CA VAL A 96 -8.09 10.39 4.05
C VAL A 96 -7.22 10.79 2.86
N LEU A 97 -6.52 11.92 2.95
CA LEU A 97 -5.66 12.40 1.85
C LEU A 97 -4.52 11.42 1.55
N VAL A 98 -3.89 10.87 2.58
CA VAL A 98 -2.79 9.91 2.37
C VAL A 98 -3.32 8.60 1.82
N GLY A 99 -4.48 8.13 2.27
CA GLY A 99 -5.14 6.97 1.67
C GLY A 99 -5.38 7.18 0.19
N ASP A 100 -5.91 8.34 -0.20
CA ASP A 100 -6.12 8.69 -1.61
C ASP A 100 -4.80 8.72 -2.39
N PHE A 101 -3.75 9.27 -1.79
CA PHE A 101 -2.42 9.28 -2.39
C PHE A 101 -1.93 7.85 -2.65
N LEU A 102 -2.07 6.96 -1.69
CA LEU A 102 -1.63 5.56 -1.83
C LEU A 102 -2.41 4.84 -2.93
N TYR A 103 -3.72 5.06 -3.02
CA TYR A 103 -4.53 4.51 -4.12
C TYR A 103 -4.05 5.04 -5.47
N SER A 104 -3.86 6.35 -5.59
CA SER A 104 -3.41 6.95 -6.84
C SER A 104 -2.04 6.40 -7.25
N ARG A 105 -1.13 6.28 -6.30
CA ARG A 105 0.21 5.73 -6.56
C ARG A 105 0.12 4.27 -6.98
N ALA A 106 -0.75 3.49 -6.34
CA ALA A 106 -0.96 2.09 -6.70
C ALA A 106 -1.44 1.97 -8.15
N PHE A 107 -2.39 2.79 -8.58
CA PHE A 107 -2.87 2.78 -9.96
C PHE A 107 -1.77 3.17 -10.95
N GLN A 108 -0.94 4.16 -10.62
CA GLN A 108 0.21 4.51 -11.47
C GLN A 108 1.16 3.32 -11.64
N MET A 109 1.41 2.60 -10.55
CA MET A 109 2.27 1.41 -10.59
C MET A 109 1.65 0.28 -11.40
N MET A 110 0.33 0.10 -11.33
CA MET A 110 -0.39 -0.88 -12.16
C MET A 110 -0.25 -0.56 -13.65
N VAL A 111 -0.34 0.72 -14.01
CA VAL A 111 -0.16 1.16 -15.40
C VAL A 111 1.26 0.82 -15.87
N ASP A 112 2.26 1.00 -15.02
CA ASP A 112 3.65 0.69 -15.36
C ASP A 112 3.84 -0.80 -15.65
N ALA A 113 3.02 -1.68 -15.10
CA ALA A 113 3.07 -3.11 -15.40
C ALA A 113 2.62 -3.42 -16.83
N GLY A 114 1.91 -2.51 -17.48
CA GLY A 114 1.57 -2.62 -18.89
C GLY A 114 0.57 -3.71 -19.25
N SER A 115 -0.22 -4.21 -18.30
CA SER A 115 -1.19 -5.27 -18.53
C SER A 115 -2.59 -4.83 -18.12
N MET A 116 -3.47 -4.71 -19.09
CA MET A 116 -4.88 -4.41 -18.83
C MET A 116 -5.56 -5.52 -18.04
N ARG A 117 -5.14 -6.77 -18.25
CA ARG A 117 -5.68 -7.93 -17.52
C ARG A 117 -5.36 -7.84 -16.04
N ILE A 118 -4.12 -7.47 -15.70
CA ILE A 118 -3.71 -7.27 -14.31
C ILE A 118 -4.52 -6.14 -13.68
N MET A 119 -4.67 -5.03 -14.39
CA MET A 119 -5.46 -3.90 -13.91
C MET A 119 -6.91 -4.31 -13.64
N GLN A 120 -7.50 -5.10 -14.52
CA GLN A 120 -8.87 -5.57 -14.34
C GLN A 120 -9.02 -6.43 -13.10
N VAL A 121 -8.13 -7.40 -12.91
CA VAL A 121 -8.17 -8.28 -11.74
C VAL A 121 -8.05 -7.47 -10.45
N LEU A 122 -7.11 -6.52 -10.38
CA LEU A 122 -6.91 -5.70 -9.20
C LEU A 122 -8.09 -4.75 -8.96
N ALA A 123 -8.63 -4.16 -10.02
CA ALA A 123 -9.79 -3.27 -9.91
C ALA A 123 -11.03 -4.03 -9.40
N ASP A 124 -11.26 -5.24 -9.91
CA ASP A 124 -12.39 -6.06 -9.49
C ASP A 124 -12.25 -6.49 -8.03
N ALA A 125 -11.02 -6.72 -7.57
CA ALA A 125 -10.75 -7.13 -6.19
C ALA A 125 -10.83 -5.96 -5.19
N THR A 126 -10.73 -4.74 -5.67
CA THR A 126 -10.80 -3.54 -4.85
C THR A 126 -12.23 -3.06 -4.69
#